data_15024222639a71f06710809fa2f4c931
#
_entry.id   15024222639a71f06710809fa2f4c931
#
_cell.length_a   1.000
_cell.length_b   1.000
_cell.length_c   1.000
_cell.angle_alpha   90.00
_cell.angle_beta   90.00
_cell.angle_gamma   90.00
#
_symmetry.space_group_name_H-M   'P 1'
#
loop_
_entity.id
_entity.type
_entity.pdbx_description
1 polymer ?
#
loop_
_entity_poly.entity_id
_entity_poly.type
_entity_poly.pdbx_seq_one_letter_code
_entity_poly.pdbx_strand_id
1 'polypeptide(L)'
;MQLNAVASLFVVGTKIEGFLCLMLAAFWAGTVAVVADSRHGLAVNEMGAVSNGNLYYFSWAGFVSSVILLTSYLRSAFQIDVAGEIRSRSARLTTWSGHLACCLVVMGASSNVFQNDCVEANVGYAFCRRTILGIALGAIGTVLALIVVAMKIATAKAPFLVEASFSLLLFVCWIFGVAYLTSDQGPGAPLGNLYYFTWGSFLSAFMLLASCFEDYQAAKGLSSTEGDSGDGNIAPQIEELDDQI
;
A
#
# COMPACT_ATOMS: atom_id res chain seq x y z
N MET A 1 22.39 -30.99 15.99
CA MET A 1 22.69 -29.57 15.71
C MET A 1 23.49 -29.34 14.42
N GLN A 2 24.20 -30.35 13.88
CA GLN A 2 25.01 -30.20 12.64
C GLN A 2 24.22 -30.30 11.33
N LEU A 3 23.09 -30.98 11.28
CA LEU A 3 22.31 -31.15 10.04
C LEU A 3 21.70 -29.82 9.52
N ASN A 4 21.33 -28.92 10.43
CA ASN A 4 20.77 -27.60 10.06
C ASN A 4 21.83 -26.65 9.48
N ALA A 5 23.09 -26.78 9.86
CA ALA A 5 24.18 -25.95 9.34
C ALA A 5 24.57 -26.34 7.91
N VAL A 6 24.49 -27.62 7.56
CA VAL A 6 24.82 -28.11 6.20
C VAL A 6 23.70 -27.77 5.21
N ALA A 7 22.42 -27.87 5.62
CA ALA A 7 21.29 -27.52 4.78
C ALA A 7 21.26 -26.00 4.47
N SER A 8 21.62 -25.16 5.45
CA SER A 8 21.67 -23.70 5.25
C SER A 8 22.77 -23.27 4.24
N LEU A 9 23.90 -23.99 4.18
CA LEU A 9 25.01 -23.72 3.26
C LEU A 9 24.65 -24.00 1.79
N PHE A 10 23.69 -24.90 1.52
CA PHE A 10 23.32 -25.28 0.15
C PHE A 10 22.15 -24.49 -0.43
N VAL A 11 21.34 -23.83 0.39
CA VAL A 11 20.11 -23.15 -0.03
C VAL A 11 20.24 -21.64 0.03
N VAL A 12 20.89 -21.08 1.07
CA VAL A 12 20.97 -19.64 1.28
C VAL A 12 21.84 -18.96 0.21
N GLY A 13 21.30 -17.93 -0.45
CA GLY A 13 21.96 -17.18 -1.51
C GLY A 13 21.94 -17.85 -2.88
N THR A 14 21.26 -18.98 -3.04
CA THR A 14 21.20 -19.72 -4.32
C THR A 14 19.92 -19.41 -5.10
N LYS A 15 19.95 -19.71 -6.42
CA LYS A 15 18.75 -19.60 -7.26
C LYS A 15 17.58 -20.48 -6.77
N ILE A 16 17.89 -21.54 -6.01
CA ILE A 16 16.90 -22.45 -5.41
C ILE A 16 16.11 -21.71 -4.32
N GLU A 17 16.77 -20.91 -3.49
CA GLU A 17 16.09 -20.09 -2.48
C GLU A 17 15.10 -19.12 -3.13
N GLY A 18 15.51 -18.42 -4.20
CA GLY A 18 14.63 -17.52 -4.94
C GLY A 18 13.41 -18.20 -5.53
N PHE A 19 13.61 -19.39 -6.11
CA PHE A 19 12.50 -20.18 -6.63
C PHE A 19 11.54 -20.62 -5.51
N LEU A 20 12.06 -21.07 -4.37
CA LEU A 20 11.23 -21.44 -3.21
C LEU A 20 10.47 -20.26 -2.63
N CYS A 21 11.10 -19.07 -2.51
CA CYS A 21 10.42 -17.85 -2.06
C CYS A 21 9.30 -17.42 -3.02
N LEU A 22 9.54 -17.52 -4.34
CA LEU A 22 8.53 -17.22 -5.35
C LEU A 22 7.35 -18.20 -5.28
N MET A 23 7.64 -19.51 -5.19
CA MET A 23 6.61 -20.54 -5.04
C MET A 23 5.81 -20.37 -3.77
N LEU A 24 6.46 -20.01 -2.65
CA LEU A 24 5.80 -19.77 -1.37
C LEU A 24 4.87 -18.56 -1.45
N ALA A 25 5.32 -17.45 -2.07
CA ALA A 25 4.49 -16.27 -2.27
C ALA A 25 3.28 -16.55 -3.16
N ALA A 26 3.47 -17.29 -4.26
CA ALA A 26 2.39 -17.72 -5.15
C ALA A 26 1.38 -18.64 -4.44
N PHE A 27 1.86 -19.58 -3.64
CA PHE A 27 1.01 -20.49 -2.86
C PHE A 27 0.17 -19.71 -1.84
N TRP A 28 0.77 -18.82 -1.07
CA TRP A 28 0.03 -18.01 -0.10
C TRP A 28 -0.93 -17.01 -0.76
N ALA A 29 -0.58 -16.46 -1.93
CA ALA A 29 -1.50 -15.63 -2.72
C ALA A 29 -2.76 -16.42 -3.11
N GLY A 30 -2.59 -17.65 -3.62
CA GLY A 30 -3.71 -18.55 -3.90
C GLY A 30 -4.51 -18.91 -2.65
N THR A 31 -3.83 -19.19 -1.53
CA THR A 31 -4.50 -19.48 -0.26
C THR A 31 -5.35 -18.33 0.22
N VAL A 32 -4.84 -17.09 0.21
CA VAL A 32 -5.62 -15.90 0.59
C VAL A 32 -6.81 -15.71 -0.35
N ALA A 33 -6.62 -15.89 -1.66
CA ALA A 33 -7.71 -15.76 -2.62
C ALA A 33 -8.87 -16.72 -2.33
N VAL A 34 -8.57 -17.97 -1.97
CA VAL A 34 -9.59 -18.98 -1.65
C VAL A 34 -10.19 -18.76 -0.27
N VAL A 35 -9.36 -18.47 0.75
CA VAL A 35 -9.80 -18.34 2.15
C VAL A 35 -10.63 -17.08 2.36
N ALA A 36 -10.30 -15.99 1.66
CA ALA A 36 -11.01 -14.72 1.77
C ALA A 36 -12.24 -14.61 0.85
N ASP A 37 -12.48 -15.59 -0.03
CA ASP A 37 -13.65 -15.60 -0.91
C ASP A 37 -14.87 -16.11 -0.13
N SER A 38 -15.92 -15.28 -0.07
CA SER A 38 -17.19 -15.61 0.58
C SER A 38 -17.90 -16.83 -0.05
N ARG A 39 -17.64 -17.12 -1.34
CA ARG A 39 -18.23 -18.28 -2.04
C ARG A 39 -17.77 -19.62 -1.48
N HIS A 40 -16.58 -19.66 -0.88
CA HIS A 40 -16.05 -20.89 -0.29
C HIS A 40 -16.43 -21.07 1.19
N GLY A 41 -16.87 -20.01 1.87
CA GLY A 41 -17.33 -20.05 3.27
C GLY A 41 -16.26 -20.47 4.28
N LEU A 42 -14.95 -20.45 3.91
CA LEU A 42 -13.86 -20.95 4.76
C LEU A 42 -13.55 -20.01 5.91
N ALA A 43 -13.25 -18.75 5.62
CA ALA A 43 -12.98 -17.75 6.63
C ALA A 43 -13.94 -16.56 6.58
N VAL A 44 -14.64 -16.40 5.46
CA VAL A 44 -15.63 -15.34 5.22
C VAL A 44 -16.95 -16.02 4.88
N ASN A 45 -18.04 -15.61 5.54
CA ASN A 45 -19.36 -16.13 5.27
C ASN A 45 -19.97 -15.52 4.00
N GLU A 46 -21.13 -16.01 3.57
CA GLU A 46 -21.84 -15.52 2.38
C GLU A 46 -22.19 -14.02 2.47
N MET A 47 -22.31 -13.47 3.67
CA MET A 47 -22.56 -12.04 3.91
C MET A 47 -21.27 -11.19 3.88
N GLY A 48 -20.11 -11.78 3.59
CA GLY A 48 -18.83 -11.06 3.54
C GLY A 48 -18.20 -10.80 4.92
N ALA A 49 -18.77 -11.30 6.01
CA ALA A 49 -18.21 -11.15 7.35
C ALA A 49 -17.23 -12.28 7.67
N VAL A 50 -16.16 -11.95 8.41
CA VAL A 50 -15.17 -12.92 8.85
C VAL A 50 -15.79 -13.87 9.88
N SER A 51 -15.97 -15.12 9.50
CA SER A 51 -16.51 -16.19 10.35
C SER A 51 -15.41 -16.96 11.09
N ASN A 52 -14.25 -17.13 10.47
CA ASN A 52 -13.08 -17.76 11.06
C ASN A 52 -11.88 -16.80 11.04
N GLY A 53 -11.76 -15.97 12.08
CA GLY A 53 -10.73 -14.94 12.18
C GLY A 53 -9.32 -15.51 12.15
N ASN A 54 -9.07 -16.64 12.81
CA ASN A 54 -7.74 -17.25 12.83
C ASN A 54 -7.31 -17.64 11.41
N LEU A 55 -8.15 -18.32 10.67
CA LEU A 55 -7.85 -18.74 9.29
C LEU A 55 -7.64 -17.52 8.39
N TYR A 56 -8.49 -16.49 8.53
CA TYR A 56 -8.39 -15.26 7.76
C TYR A 56 -7.06 -14.52 8.01
N TYR A 57 -6.80 -14.16 9.28
CA TYR A 57 -5.62 -13.34 9.60
C TYR A 57 -4.30 -14.08 9.42
N PHE A 58 -4.23 -15.39 9.73
CA PHE A 58 -3.01 -16.16 9.52
C PHE A 58 -2.72 -16.41 8.04
N SER A 59 -3.73 -16.52 7.19
CA SER A 59 -3.53 -16.58 5.74
C SER A 59 -2.91 -15.30 5.20
N TRP A 60 -3.42 -14.14 5.62
CA TRP A 60 -2.81 -12.84 5.28
C TRP A 60 -1.40 -12.69 5.85
N ALA A 61 -1.16 -13.08 7.10
CA ALA A 61 0.17 -13.03 7.71
C ALA A 61 1.16 -13.92 6.95
N GLY A 62 0.76 -15.12 6.54
CA GLY A 62 1.56 -16.03 5.71
C GLY A 62 1.93 -15.40 4.36
N PHE A 63 0.96 -14.78 3.70
CA PHE A 63 1.20 -14.09 2.43
C PHE A 63 2.18 -12.92 2.59
N VAL A 64 1.93 -12.01 3.53
CA VAL A 64 2.82 -10.86 3.79
C VAL A 64 4.23 -11.32 4.14
N SER A 65 4.37 -12.33 5.01
CA SER A 65 5.66 -12.89 5.37
C SER A 65 6.41 -13.49 4.17
N SER A 66 5.70 -14.18 3.27
CA SER A 66 6.29 -14.75 2.06
C SER A 66 6.75 -13.68 1.07
N VAL A 67 6.02 -12.57 0.94
CA VAL A 67 6.42 -11.41 0.14
C VAL A 67 7.66 -10.73 0.73
N ILE A 68 7.74 -10.59 2.06
CA ILE A 68 8.92 -10.04 2.75
C ILE A 68 10.15 -10.94 2.50
N LEU A 69 9.99 -12.26 2.59
CA LEU A 69 11.08 -13.20 2.30
C LEU A 69 11.56 -13.10 0.84
N LEU A 70 10.63 -13.05 -0.11
CA LEU A 70 10.94 -12.90 -1.53
C LEU A 70 11.68 -11.59 -1.81
N THR A 71 11.20 -10.47 -1.26
CA THR A 71 11.87 -9.17 -1.41
C THR A 71 13.26 -9.15 -0.77
N SER A 72 13.44 -9.81 0.37
CA SER A 72 14.74 -9.96 1.04
C SER A 72 15.72 -10.78 0.19
N TYR A 73 15.24 -11.87 -0.43
CA TYR A 73 16.06 -12.66 -1.36
C TYR A 73 16.45 -11.83 -2.58
N LEU A 74 15.52 -11.14 -3.24
CA LEU A 74 15.80 -10.30 -4.41
C LEU A 74 16.85 -9.23 -4.09
N ARG A 75 16.77 -8.63 -2.89
CA ARG A 75 17.78 -7.70 -2.40
C ARG A 75 19.16 -8.35 -2.30
N SER A 76 19.26 -9.53 -1.71
CA SER A 76 20.53 -10.24 -1.54
C SER A 76 21.11 -10.73 -2.86
N ALA A 77 20.28 -11.30 -3.74
CA ALA A 77 20.72 -11.95 -4.96
C ALA A 77 21.17 -10.98 -6.06
N PHE A 78 20.52 -9.83 -6.14
CA PHE A 78 20.80 -8.85 -7.20
C PHE A 78 21.70 -7.69 -6.73
N GLN A 79 22.20 -7.74 -5.49
CA GLN A 79 22.97 -6.65 -4.87
C GLN A 79 22.34 -5.26 -5.07
N ILE A 80 21.05 -5.24 -5.34
CA ILE A 80 20.29 -4.02 -5.34
C ILE A 80 20.29 -3.61 -3.86
N ASP A 81 21.20 -2.71 -3.50
CA ASP A 81 21.24 -2.13 -2.16
C ASP A 81 20.02 -1.21 -2.00
N VAL A 82 18.87 -1.87 -2.11
CA VAL A 82 17.57 -1.29 -1.85
C VAL A 82 17.52 -0.78 -0.41
N ALA A 83 18.39 -1.23 0.50
CA ALA A 83 18.37 -0.82 1.90
C ALA A 83 19.10 0.50 2.18
N GLY A 84 20.17 0.83 1.49
CA GLY A 84 20.87 2.12 1.64
C GLY A 84 20.12 3.21 0.87
N GLU A 85 19.70 2.92 -0.34
CA GLU A 85 18.92 3.82 -1.19
C GLU A 85 17.43 3.85 -0.80
N ILE A 86 16.92 2.75 -0.22
CA ILE A 86 15.57 2.62 0.32
C ILE A 86 15.42 3.37 1.65
N ARG A 87 16.46 3.54 2.44
CA ARG A 87 16.29 4.19 3.75
C ARG A 87 16.06 5.69 3.65
N SER A 88 16.46 6.34 2.58
CA SER A 88 16.18 7.77 2.34
C SER A 88 15.14 8.03 1.23
N ARG A 89 15.08 7.21 0.19
CA ARG A 89 14.14 7.38 -0.94
C ARG A 89 12.96 6.41 -0.94
N SER A 90 13.07 5.27 -0.31
CA SER A 90 12.12 4.17 -0.53
C SER A 90 11.10 3.98 0.57
N ALA A 91 11.20 4.62 1.71
CA ALA A 91 10.09 4.59 2.67
C ALA A 91 8.82 5.09 1.99
N ARG A 92 8.90 6.18 1.23
CA ARG A 92 7.76 6.71 0.46
C ARG A 92 7.34 5.81 -0.71
N LEU A 93 8.27 5.22 -1.45
CA LEU A 93 7.91 4.29 -2.52
C LEU A 93 7.18 3.06 -1.97
N THR A 94 7.65 2.51 -0.86
CA THR A 94 6.97 1.39 -0.19
C THR A 94 5.58 1.80 0.29
N THR A 95 5.43 2.99 0.86
CA THR A 95 4.12 3.50 1.29
C THR A 95 3.19 3.75 0.09
N TRP A 96 3.69 4.31 -1.03
CA TRP A 96 2.93 4.45 -2.27
C TRP A 96 2.50 3.10 -2.85
N SER A 97 3.38 2.10 -2.84
CA SER A 97 3.06 0.75 -3.29
C SER A 97 2.04 0.06 -2.38
N GLY A 98 2.15 0.25 -1.06
CA GLY A 98 1.16 -0.22 -0.10
C GLY A 98 -0.20 0.46 -0.28
N HIS A 99 -0.20 1.78 -0.51
CA HIS A 99 -1.42 2.53 -0.82
C HIS A 99 -2.08 2.05 -2.11
N LEU A 100 -1.30 1.83 -3.17
CA LEU A 100 -1.76 1.25 -4.43
C LEU A 100 -2.44 -0.11 -4.20
N ALA A 101 -1.81 -0.99 -3.44
CA ALA A 101 -2.38 -2.30 -3.12
C ALA A 101 -3.71 -2.19 -2.35
N CYS A 102 -3.78 -1.31 -1.34
CA CYS A 102 -5.01 -1.06 -0.59
C CYS A 102 -6.13 -0.54 -1.51
N CYS A 103 -5.84 0.43 -2.37
CA CYS A 103 -6.81 1.00 -3.31
C CYS A 103 -7.35 -0.05 -4.30
N LEU A 104 -6.49 -0.92 -4.81
CA LEU A 104 -6.90 -2.04 -5.70
C LEU A 104 -7.85 -2.99 -4.98
N VAL A 105 -7.56 -3.34 -3.73
CA VAL A 105 -8.44 -4.22 -2.94
C VAL A 105 -9.77 -3.55 -2.66
N VAL A 106 -9.79 -2.27 -2.29
CA VAL A 106 -11.04 -1.52 -2.06
C VAL A 106 -11.86 -1.45 -3.35
N MET A 107 -11.23 -1.14 -4.49
CA MET A 107 -11.92 -1.10 -5.78
C MET A 107 -12.54 -2.46 -6.13
N GLY A 108 -11.77 -3.54 -6.01
CA GLY A 108 -12.23 -4.89 -6.32
C GLY A 108 -13.34 -5.37 -5.36
N ALA A 109 -13.15 -5.18 -4.05
CA ALA A 109 -14.15 -5.55 -3.05
C ALA A 109 -15.44 -4.75 -3.21
N SER A 110 -15.37 -3.43 -3.44
CA SER A 110 -16.55 -2.60 -3.70
C SER A 110 -17.26 -3.01 -4.99
N SER A 111 -16.52 -3.36 -6.04
CA SER A 111 -17.10 -3.83 -7.30
C SER A 111 -17.86 -5.14 -7.12
N ASN A 112 -17.31 -6.07 -6.34
CA ASN A 112 -17.98 -7.33 -6.03
C ASN A 112 -19.26 -7.11 -5.20
N VAL A 113 -19.22 -6.27 -4.17
CA VAL A 113 -20.39 -5.89 -3.38
C VAL A 113 -21.44 -5.20 -4.26
N PHE A 114 -21.02 -4.30 -5.14
CA PHE A 114 -21.94 -3.63 -6.06
C PHE A 114 -22.68 -4.63 -6.97
N GLN A 115 -21.98 -5.59 -7.53
CA GLN A 115 -22.58 -6.60 -8.40
C GLN A 115 -23.59 -7.46 -7.65
N ASN A 116 -23.23 -7.98 -6.49
CA ASN A 116 -24.08 -8.89 -5.73
C ASN A 116 -25.27 -8.18 -5.07
N ASP A 117 -25.02 -7.08 -4.40
CA ASP A 117 -26.04 -6.45 -3.53
C ASP A 117 -26.86 -5.38 -4.26
N CYS A 118 -26.26 -4.66 -5.22
CA CYS A 118 -26.96 -3.59 -5.90
C CYS A 118 -27.59 -4.02 -7.22
N VAL A 119 -26.92 -4.89 -7.99
CA VAL A 119 -27.44 -5.35 -9.29
C VAL A 119 -28.36 -6.54 -9.10
N GLU A 120 -27.93 -7.54 -8.32
CA GLU A 120 -28.69 -8.79 -8.16
C GLU A 120 -29.75 -8.69 -7.06
N ALA A 121 -29.40 -8.19 -5.86
CA ALA A 121 -30.28 -8.16 -4.69
C ALA A 121 -31.06 -6.85 -4.50
N ASN A 122 -30.68 -5.76 -5.17
CA ASN A 122 -31.34 -4.45 -5.12
C ASN A 122 -31.53 -3.91 -3.69
N VAL A 123 -30.47 -3.95 -2.86
CA VAL A 123 -30.49 -3.72 -1.41
C VAL A 123 -30.88 -2.29 -0.99
N GLY A 124 -30.76 -1.31 -1.86
CA GLY A 124 -31.24 0.04 -1.59
C GLY A 124 -30.30 1.14 -2.10
N TYR A 125 -30.90 2.26 -2.46
CA TYR A 125 -30.21 3.34 -3.17
C TYR A 125 -29.04 3.96 -2.37
N ALA A 126 -29.20 4.18 -1.08
CA ALA A 126 -28.15 4.80 -0.24
C ALA A 126 -26.92 3.91 -0.09
N PHE A 127 -27.11 2.61 0.11
CA PHE A 127 -26.05 1.60 0.18
C PHE A 127 -25.27 1.53 -1.15
N CYS A 128 -26.00 1.45 -2.25
CA CYS A 128 -25.40 1.35 -3.59
C CYS A 128 -24.59 2.61 -3.96
N ARG A 129 -25.05 3.80 -3.58
CA ARG A 129 -24.26 5.03 -3.77
C ARG A 129 -22.96 5.02 -2.98
N ARG A 130 -22.95 4.50 -1.75
CA ARG A 130 -21.72 4.35 -0.95
C ARG A 130 -20.78 3.32 -1.58
N THR A 131 -21.34 2.24 -2.12
CA THR A 131 -20.53 1.23 -2.82
C THR A 131 -19.89 1.79 -4.09
N ILE A 132 -20.62 2.60 -4.88
CA ILE A 132 -20.07 3.32 -6.04
C ILE A 132 -18.96 4.28 -5.60
N LEU A 133 -19.14 4.98 -4.47
CA LEU A 133 -18.08 5.83 -3.91
C LEU A 133 -16.81 5.03 -3.65
N GLY A 134 -16.93 3.81 -3.07
CA GLY A 134 -15.80 2.93 -2.84
C GLY A 134 -15.06 2.53 -4.13
N ILE A 135 -15.80 2.21 -5.19
CA ILE A 135 -15.23 1.93 -6.51
C ILE A 135 -14.48 3.16 -7.04
N ALA A 136 -15.11 4.34 -6.98
CA ALA A 136 -14.53 5.58 -7.49
C ALA A 136 -13.27 5.97 -6.72
N LEU A 137 -13.29 5.94 -5.39
CA LEU A 137 -12.12 6.26 -4.55
C LEU A 137 -10.99 5.26 -4.76
N GLY A 138 -11.31 3.96 -4.84
CA GLY A 138 -10.34 2.92 -5.15
C GLY A 138 -9.70 3.11 -6.52
N ALA A 139 -10.48 3.45 -7.54
CA ALA A 139 -9.99 3.71 -8.89
C ALA A 139 -9.11 4.97 -8.95
N ILE A 140 -9.55 6.10 -8.37
CA ILE A 140 -8.77 7.34 -8.31
C ILE A 140 -7.46 7.10 -7.56
N GLY A 141 -7.51 6.47 -6.38
CA GLY A 141 -6.32 6.16 -5.60
C GLY A 141 -5.35 5.26 -6.34
N THR A 142 -5.86 4.24 -7.04
CA THR A 142 -5.05 3.35 -7.88
C THR A 142 -4.33 4.10 -8.99
N VAL A 143 -5.03 4.96 -9.74
CA VAL A 143 -4.45 5.72 -10.84
C VAL A 143 -3.38 6.69 -10.34
N LEU A 144 -3.67 7.47 -9.29
CA LEU A 144 -2.71 8.44 -8.75
C LEU A 144 -1.48 7.75 -8.15
N ALA A 145 -1.67 6.68 -7.38
CA ALA A 145 -0.57 5.92 -6.83
C ALA A 145 0.28 5.25 -7.92
N LEU A 146 -0.36 4.70 -8.95
CA LEU A 146 0.34 4.10 -10.09
C LEU A 146 1.21 5.12 -10.83
N ILE A 147 0.71 6.34 -11.06
CA ILE A 147 1.47 7.42 -11.68
C ILE A 147 2.73 7.73 -10.87
N VAL A 148 2.61 7.91 -9.54
CA VAL A 148 3.76 8.22 -8.69
C VAL A 148 4.75 7.06 -8.65
N VAL A 149 4.27 5.83 -8.46
CA VAL A 149 5.12 4.63 -8.46
C VAL A 149 5.85 4.49 -9.80
N ALA A 150 5.15 4.66 -10.93
CA ALA A 150 5.76 4.60 -12.26
C ALA A 150 6.81 5.70 -12.47
N MET A 151 6.53 6.94 -12.06
CA MET A 151 7.51 8.03 -12.12
C MET A 151 8.75 7.70 -11.28
N LYS A 152 8.59 7.22 -10.05
CA LYS A 152 9.73 6.86 -9.18
C LYS A 152 10.56 5.71 -9.73
N ILE A 153 9.94 4.74 -10.41
CA ILE A 153 10.66 3.63 -11.04
C ILE A 153 11.38 4.10 -12.31
N ALA A 154 10.71 4.92 -13.15
CA ALA A 154 11.26 5.32 -14.46
C ALA A 154 12.34 6.40 -14.35
N THR A 155 12.18 7.38 -13.44
CA THR A 155 13.05 8.56 -13.35
C THR A 155 13.86 8.64 -12.06
N ALA A 156 13.72 7.64 -11.17
CA ALA A 156 14.24 7.64 -9.79
C ALA A 156 13.78 8.83 -8.93
N LYS A 157 12.99 9.76 -9.47
CA LYS A 157 12.50 10.96 -8.79
C LYS A 157 11.04 11.22 -9.17
N ALA A 158 10.24 11.67 -8.22
CA ALA A 158 8.95 12.29 -8.47
C ALA A 158 9.01 13.74 -7.98
N PRO A 159 8.49 14.73 -8.73
CA PRO A 159 8.48 16.11 -8.27
C PRO A 159 7.75 16.22 -6.92
N PHE A 160 8.38 16.85 -5.94
CA PHE A 160 7.84 16.98 -4.58
C PHE A 160 6.39 17.55 -4.57
N LEU A 161 6.14 18.57 -5.39
CA LEU A 161 4.81 19.19 -5.50
C LEU A 161 3.74 18.21 -5.97
N VAL A 162 4.07 17.29 -6.87
CA VAL A 162 3.14 16.27 -7.37
C VAL A 162 2.82 15.27 -6.26
N GLU A 163 3.83 14.78 -5.54
CA GLU A 163 3.62 13.87 -4.41
C GLU A 163 2.80 14.52 -3.30
N ALA A 164 3.15 15.75 -2.91
CA ALA A 164 2.43 16.48 -1.87
C ALA A 164 0.98 16.78 -2.26
N SER A 165 0.73 17.16 -3.50
CA SER A 165 -0.62 17.44 -4.00
C SER A 165 -1.47 16.17 -4.04
N PHE A 166 -0.91 15.06 -4.53
CA PHE A 166 -1.63 13.79 -4.61
C PHE A 166 -1.88 13.19 -3.22
N SER A 167 -0.90 13.25 -2.29
CA SER A 167 -1.09 12.78 -0.92
C SER A 167 -2.16 13.58 -0.18
N LEU A 168 -2.20 14.91 -0.35
CA LEU A 168 -3.23 15.75 0.25
C LEU A 168 -4.62 15.42 -0.33
N LEU A 169 -4.73 15.32 -1.65
CA LEU A 169 -5.98 14.96 -2.31
C LEU A 169 -6.49 13.59 -1.83
N LEU A 170 -5.60 12.58 -1.84
CA LEU A 170 -5.95 11.23 -1.40
C LEU A 170 -6.35 11.20 0.07
N PHE A 171 -5.63 11.90 0.94
CA PHE A 171 -5.97 11.98 2.36
C PHE A 171 -7.38 12.54 2.56
N VAL A 172 -7.72 13.66 1.91
CA VAL A 172 -9.07 14.25 1.99
C VAL A 172 -10.12 13.28 1.43
N CYS A 173 -9.86 12.64 0.29
CA CYS A 173 -10.77 11.65 -0.30
C CYS A 173 -11.01 10.46 0.63
N TRP A 174 -9.97 9.95 1.29
CA TRP A 174 -10.10 8.80 2.17
C TRP A 174 -10.73 9.11 3.53
N ILE A 175 -10.76 10.38 3.99
CA ILE A 175 -11.60 10.79 5.13
C ILE A 175 -13.08 10.47 4.80
N PHE A 176 -13.55 10.86 3.63
CA PHE A 176 -14.91 10.53 3.18
C PHE A 176 -15.06 9.02 2.94
N GLY A 177 -14.04 8.38 2.37
CA GLY A 177 -14.02 6.92 2.17
C GLY A 177 -14.29 6.17 3.46
N VAL A 178 -13.50 6.43 4.51
CA VAL A 178 -13.69 5.79 5.83
C VAL A 178 -15.08 6.12 6.38
N ALA A 179 -15.48 7.41 6.40
CA ALA A 179 -16.75 7.83 6.98
C ALA A 179 -17.97 7.15 6.34
N TYR A 180 -17.98 6.99 5.02
CA TYR A 180 -19.15 6.47 4.31
C TYR A 180 -19.11 4.95 4.08
N LEU A 181 -17.93 4.38 3.82
CA LEU A 181 -17.81 2.94 3.53
C LEU A 181 -17.88 2.09 4.79
N THR A 182 -17.30 2.56 5.91
CA THR A 182 -17.21 1.78 7.16
C THR A 182 -18.31 2.13 8.18
N SER A 183 -19.25 3.00 7.81
CA SER A 183 -20.43 3.29 8.66
C SER A 183 -21.35 2.06 8.76
N ASP A 184 -22.20 2.00 9.80
CA ASP A 184 -23.12 0.88 10.06
C ASP A 184 -24.00 0.50 8.84
N GLN A 185 -24.31 1.46 7.99
CA GLN A 185 -25.08 1.26 6.75
C GLN A 185 -24.18 1.28 5.50
N GLY A 186 -22.87 1.20 5.67
CA GLY A 186 -21.90 1.18 4.58
C GLY A 186 -21.60 -0.24 4.11
N PRO A 187 -21.08 -0.38 2.87
CA PRO A 187 -20.74 -1.69 2.30
C PRO A 187 -19.57 -2.36 3.03
N GLY A 188 -18.80 -1.63 3.80
CA GLY A 188 -17.71 -2.14 4.62
C GLY A 188 -18.11 -2.43 6.08
N ALA A 189 -19.38 -2.22 6.49
CA ALA A 189 -19.83 -2.50 7.85
C ALA A 189 -19.56 -3.96 8.30
N PRO A 190 -19.70 -4.98 7.47
CA PRO A 190 -19.16 -6.31 7.77
C PRO A 190 -17.63 -6.23 7.85
N LEU A 191 -17.05 -6.70 8.96
CA LEU A 191 -15.60 -6.72 9.16
C LEU A 191 -14.93 -7.68 8.16
N GLY A 192 -14.52 -7.16 7.02
CA GLY A 192 -13.91 -7.90 5.93
C GLY A 192 -12.88 -7.06 5.17
N ASN A 193 -12.51 -7.54 3.99
CA ASN A 193 -11.50 -6.88 3.16
C ASN A 193 -11.81 -5.39 2.92
N LEU A 194 -13.06 -5.07 2.58
CA LEU A 194 -13.46 -3.70 2.29
C LEU A 194 -13.24 -2.78 3.50
N TYR A 195 -13.58 -3.23 4.70
CA TYR A 195 -13.37 -2.47 5.94
C TYR A 195 -11.88 -2.19 6.19
N TYR A 196 -11.07 -3.24 6.26
CA TYR A 196 -9.66 -3.10 6.64
C TYR A 196 -8.83 -2.37 5.61
N PHE A 197 -9.06 -2.61 4.32
CA PHE A 197 -8.32 -1.93 3.27
C PHE A 197 -8.79 -0.49 3.03
N THR A 198 -10.01 -0.13 3.40
CA THR A 198 -10.45 1.27 3.47
C THR A 198 -9.66 2.03 4.54
N TRP A 199 -9.51 1.47 5.75
CA TRP A 199 -8.65 2.02 6.80
C TRP A 199 -7.18 2.02 6.40
N GLY A 200 -6.70 0.96 5.75
CA GLY A 200 -5.34 0.88 5.23
C GLY A 200 -5.02 1.97 4.21
N SER A 201 -5.96 2.27 3.31
CA SER A 201 -5.83 3.35 2.34
C SER A 201 -5.79 4.73 3.02
N PHE A 202 -6.63 4.95 4.01
CA PHE A 202 -6.64 6.19 4.79
C PHE A 202 -5.31 6.40 5.55
N LEU A 203 -4.86 5.38 6.29
CA LEU A 203 -3.62 5.46 7.07
C LEU A 203 -2.40 5.63 6.18
N SER A 204 -2.32 4.92 5.06
CA SER A 204 -1.21 5.09 4.12
C SER A 204 -1.21 6.47 3.45
N ALA A 205 -2.38 7.04 3.10
CA ALA A 205 -2.49 8.41 2.61
C ALA A 205 -2.06 9.43 3.67
N PHE A 206 -2.43 9.22 4.93
CA PHE A 206 -1.97 10.05 6.06
C PHE A 206 -0.45 9.99 6.23
N MET A 207 0.15 8.79 6.20
CA MET A 207 1.61 8.62 6.30
C MET A 207 2.36 9.29 5.14
N LEU A 208 1.82 9.22 3.93
CA LEU A 208 2.38 9.91 2.76
C LEU A 208 2.36 11.43 2.95
N LEU A 209 1.22 11.98 3.40
CA LEU A 209 1.08 13.41 3.64
C LEU A 209 2.00 13.88 4.78
N ALA A 210 2.09 13.13 5.88
CA ALA A 210 2.98 13.44 7.00
C ALA A 210 4.45 13.46 6.56
N SER A 211 4.88 12.46 5.78
CA SER A 211 6.25 12.43 5.22
C SER A 211 6.55 13.62 4.32
N CYS A 212 5.61 14.04 3.47
CA CYS A 212 5.79 15.24 2.66
C CYS A 212 5.87 16.53 3.52
N PHE A 213 5.11 16.58 4.61
CA PHE A 213 5.13 17.71 5.52
C PHE A 213 6.46 17.82 6.30
N GLU A 214 7.01 16.67 6.75
CA GLU A 214 8.33 16.61 7.38
C GLU A 214 9.44 17.12 6.46
N ASP A 215 9.44 16.72 5.19
CA ASP A 215 10.42 17.18 4.21
C ASP A 215 10.29 18.68 3.93
N TYR A 216 9.06 19.19 3.85
CA TYR A 216 8.81 20.61 3.70
C TYR A 216 9.36 21.43 4.89
N GLN A 217 9.16 20.94 6.12
CA GLN A 217 9.68 21.59 7.31
C GLN A 217 11.21 21.54 7.35
N ALA A 218 11.83 20.42 6.98
CA ALA A 218 13.28 20.28 6.92
C ALA A 218 13.88 21.26 5.91
N ALA A 219 13.30 21.39 4.73
CA ALA A 219 13.72 22.35 3.72
C ALA A 219 13.62 23.81 4.21
N LYS A 220 12.55 24.16 4.92
CA LYS A 220 12.35 25.50 5.49
C LYS A 220 13.30 25.80 6.64
N GLY A 221 13.63 24.81 7.48
CA GLY A 221 14.60 24.94 8.57
C GLY A 221 16.00 25.23 8.06
N LEU A 222 16.43 24.57 6.99
CA LEU A 222 17.72 24.82 6.33
C LEU A 222 17.79 26.24 5.77
N SER A 223 16.73 26.73 5.11
CA SER A 223 16.71 28.10 4.55
C SER A 223 16.75 29.21 5.60
N SER A 224 16.26 28.95 6.82
CA SER A 224 16.32 29.93 7.91
C SER A 224 17.69 29.99 8.59
N THR A 225 18.49 28.94 8.53
CA THR A 225 19.86 28.92 9.10
C THR A 225 20.88 29.59 8.19
N GLU A 226 20.67 29.54 6.85
CA GLU A 226 21.52 30.25 5.89
C GLU A 226 21.28 31.77 5.84
N GLY A 227 20.08 32.22 6.21
CA GLY A 227 19.73 33.65 6.25
C GLY A 227 20.35 34.45 7.42
N ASP A 228 20.87 33.75 8.45
CA ASP A 228 21.49 34.42 9.65
C ASP A 228 23.03 34.51 9.56
N SER A 229 23.66 33.88 8.58
CA SER A 229 25.10 34.07 8.29
C SER A 229 25.26 35.04 7.14
N GLY A 230 25.41 36.33 7.51
CA GLY A 230 25.43 37.53 6.66
C GLY A 230 26.29 37.47 5.42
N ASP A 231 25.73 38.12 4.42
CA ASP A 231 26.37 38.79 3.29
C ASP A 231 26.91 37.94 2.13
N GLY A 232 26.28 38.10 0.97
CA GLY A 232 26.90 37.91 -0.33
C GLY A 232 26.46 36.71 -1.16
N ASN A 233 25.52 36.96 -2.05
CA ASN A 233 25.42 36.31 -3.35
C ASN A 233 25.08 34.79 -3.38
N ILE A 234 23.84 34.40 -3.11
CA ILE A 234 23.36 33.07 -3.48
C ILE A 234 22.09 33.22 -4.32
N ALA A 235 22.24 32.91 -5.61
CA ALA A 235 21.12 32.63 -6.50
C ALA A 235 20.33 31.43 -5.98
N PRO A 236 19.01 31.31 -6.22
CA PRO A 236 18.14 30.36 -5.53
C PRO A 236 18.50 28.92 -5.89
N GLN A 237 19.04 28.18 -4.93
CA GLN A 237 19.27 26.73 -4.99
C GLN A 237 17.97 25.91 -4.89
N ILE A 238 16.88 26.40 -5.41
CA ILE A 238 15.61 25.63 -5.47
C ILE A 238 15.72 24.46 -6.45
N GLU A 239 16.58 24.58 -7.46
CA GLU A 239 16.83 23.53 -8.46
C GLU A 239 17.69 22.38 -7.92
N GLU A 240 18.55 22.65 -6.94
CA GLU A 240 19.44 21.64 -6.32
C GLU A 240 18.73 20.80 -5.23
N LEU A 241 17.63 21.31 -4.67
CA LEU A 241 16.84 20.55 -3.69
C LEU A 241 16.06 19.39 -4.35
N ASP A 242 15.67 19.54 -5.61
CA ASP A 242 15.11 18.44 -6.40
C ASP A 242 16.13 17.34 -6.68
N ASP A 243 17.44 17.64 -6.52
CA ASP A 243 18.51 16.68 -6.73
C ASP A 243 18.93 15.90 -5.47
N GLN A 244 18.53 16.34 -4.27
CA GLN A 244 18.89 15.69 -3.00
C GLN A 244 17.72 15.02 -2.27
N ILE A 245 16.48 15.21 -2.71
CA ILE A 245 15.28 14.56 -2.19
C ILE A 245 14.77 13.55 -3.21
#